data_440cb259700982ee4220159aae1ea5a9
#
_entry.id   440cb259700982ee4220159aae1ea5a9
#
_cell.length_a   1.000
_cell.length_b   1.000
_cell.length_c   1.000
_cell.angle_alpha   90.00
_cell.angle_beta   90.00
_cell.angle_gamma   90.00
#
_symmetry.space_group_name_H-M   'P 1'
#
loop_
_entity.id
_entity.type
_entity.pdbx_description
1 polymer ?
#
loop_
_entity_poly.entity_id
_entity_poly.type
_entity_poly.pdbx_seq_one_letter_code
_entity_poly.pdbx_strand_id
1 'polypeptide(L)'
;SSNIATLFYAYLAYKTYFRNAIIQLNERVGFANFASYEERKTDYILEDYYHLLYKAAIEGFLEKGTDRYIEARVVPKDTEEGIVRSLFDYCKEIDEKYKKKYSFIFHFIKQRDEPKGEGFYRHYDLRHAIKKQAYAIYQFRSNRKNWEGDNNLVGKVVGLDAANSEVFCRPEVYAQAFRFLRGHEITIDEE
;
A
#
# COMPACT_ATOMS: atom_id res chain seq x y z
N SER A 1 37.03 -11.70 4.04
CA SER A 1 37.10 -10.25 4.41
C SER A 1 36.15 -9.41 3.58
N SER A 2 35.82 -9.79 2.33
CA SER A 2 34.89 -9.05 1.46
C SER A 2 33.45 -8.99 2.02
N ASN A 3 32.99 -10.03 2.69
CA ASN A 3 31.64 -10.11 3.24
C ASN A 3 31.38 -9.13 4.40
N ILE A 4 32.38 -8.89 5.24
CA ILE A 4 32.21 -7.96 6.41
C ILE A 4 32.10 -6.51 5.91
N ALA A 5 32.94 -6.12 4.94
CA ALA A 5 32.86 -4.78 4.37
C ALA A 5 31.50 -4.55 3.68
N THR A 6 31.03 -5.52 2.90
CA THR A 6 29.72 -5.45 2.24
C THR A 6 28.58 -5.33 3.26
N LEU A 7 28.60 -6.11 4.35
CA LEU A 7 27.62 -6.03 5.42
C LEU A 7 27.67 -4.68 6.15
N PHE A 8 28.87 -4.15 6.36
CA PHE A 8 29.05 -2.84 6.98
C PHE A 8 28.48 -1.71 6.11
N TYR A 9 28.75 -1.71 4.81
CA TYR A 9 28.18 -0.74 3.89
C TYR A 9 26.67 -0.88 3.74
N ALA A 10 26.15 -2.10 3.70
CA ALA A 10 24.70 -2.35 3.71
C ALA A 10 24.05 -1.82 5.01
N TYR A 11 24.70 -1.99 6.16
CA TYR A 11 24.24 -1.44 7.42
C TYR A 11 24.28 0.10 7.46
N LEU A 12 25.32 0.72 6.91
CA LEU A 12 25.41 2.17 6.79
C LEU A 12 24.34 2.72 5.84
N ALA A 13 24.11 2.08 4.70
CA ALA A 13 23.03 2.42 3.78
C ALA A 13 21.67 2.29 4.49
N TYR A 14 21.42 1.19 5.18
CA TYR A 14 20.21 1.02 5.99
C TYR A 14 20.03 2.13 7.02
N LYS A 15 21.05 2.45 7.81
CA LYS A 15 20.97 3.54 8.80
C LYS A 15 20.72 4.90 8.16
N THR A 16 21.37 5.17 7.04
CA THR A 16 21.32 6.50 6.41
C THR A 16 20.04 6.70 5.61
N TYR A 17 19.62 5.68 4.84
CA TYR A 17 18.52 5.82 3.89
C TYR A 17 17.18 5.26 4.39
N PHE A 18 17.19 4.16 5.13
CA PHE A 18 15.96 3.47 5.54
C PHE A 18 15.49 3.81 6.96
N ARG A 19 16.41 4.11 7.85
CA ARG A 19 16.04 4.40 9.25
C ARG A 19 15.66 5.85 9.51
N ASN A 20 16.01 6.77 8.61
CA ASN A 20 15.75 8.21 8.76
C ASN A 20 14.37 8.64 8.22
N ALA A 21 13.35 7.82 8.40
CA ALA A 21 11.95 8.23 8.19
C ALA A 21 11.42 9.13 9.32
N ILE A 22 12.31 9.70 10.13
CA ILE A 22 11.95 10.54 11.26
C ILE A 22 11.60 11.93 10.75
N ILE A 23 10.43 12.41 11.14
CA ILE A 23 10.03 13.80 10.96
C ILE A 23 10.95 14.65 11.82
N GLN A 24 11.74 15.50 11.19
CA GLN A 24 12.57 16.47 11.89
C GLN A 24 11.77 17.76 12.07
N LEU A 25 11.74 18.26 13.31
CA LEU A 25 11.00 19.47 13.70
C LEU A 25 11.72 20.78 13.28
N ASN A 26 12.51 20.77 12.22
CA ASN A 26 13.10 21.98 11.69
C ASN A 26 12.41 22.41 10.40
N GLU A 27 12.29 23.71 10.19
CA GLU A 27 11.57 24.32 9.08
C GLU A 27 12.08 23.92 7.69
N ARG A 28 13.37 23.52 7.59
CA ARG A 28 14.00 23.18 6.30
C ARG A 28 13.80 21.73 5.90
N VAL A 29 13.72 20.82 6.85
CA VAL A 29 13.65 19.38 6.58
C VAL A 29 12.24 18.86 6.79
N GLY A 30 11.59 19.20 7.92
CA GLY A 30 10.18 18.87 8.19
C GLY A 30 9.76 17.48 7.73
N PHE A 31 8.75 17.44 6.90
CA PHE A 31 8.19 16.24 6.30
C PHE A 31 8.98 15.72 5.08
N ALA A 32 9.98 16.44 4.56
CA ALA A 32 10.64 16.06 3.31
C ALA A 32 11.30 14.68 3.38
N ASN A 33 11.98 14.35 4.48
CA ASN A 33 12.60 13.05 4.67
C ASN A 33 11.57 11.92 4.77
N PHE A 34 10.43 12.18 5.39
CA PHE A 34 9.33 11.22 5.45
C PHE A 34 8.69 11.04 4.07
N ALA A 35 8.41 12.12 3.36
CA ALA A 35 7.80 12.07 2.03
C ALA A 35 8.69 11.34 1.00
N SER A 36 10.01 11.54 1.07
CA SER A 36 10.97 10.87 0.18
C SER A 36 11.37 9.45 0.62
N TYR A 37 10.85 8.95 1.72
CA TYR A 37 11.20 7.63 2.23
C TYR A 37 10.84 6.50 1.24
N GLU A 38 9.67 6.59 0.64
CA GLU A 38 9.19 5.60 -0.32
C GLU A 38 10.02 5.61 -1.60
N GLU A 39 10.36 6.79 -2.11
CA GLU A 39 11.26 6.95 -3.27
C GLU A 39 12.62 6.31 -3.00
N ARG A 40 13.24 6.63 -1.86
CA ARG A 40 14.51 6.03 -1.46
C ARG A 40 14.45 4.50 -1.31
N LYS A 41 13.31 3.97 -0.88
CA LYS A 41 13.11 2.53 -0.74
C LYS A 41 13.03 1.85 -2.11
N THR A 42 12.31 2.43 -3.06
CA THR A 42 12.15 1.87 -4.42
C THR A 42 13.43 1.87 -5.22
N ASP A 43 14.36 2.79 -4.96
CA ASP A 43 15.67 2.82 -5.62
C ASP A 43 16.55 1.58 -5.30
N TYR A 44 16.30 0.93 -4.17
CA TYR A 44 17.16 -0.16 -3.67
C TYR A 44 16.46 -1.51 -3.57
N ILE A 45 15.14 -1.55 -3.61
CA ILE A 45 14.36 -2.77 -3.41
C ILE A 45 13.49 -3.01 -4.64
N LEU A 46 13.83 -4.07 -5.37
CA LEU A 46 13.03 -4.49 -6.51
C LEU A 46 11.63 -4.93 -6.05
N GLU A 47 10.63 -4.67 -6.87
CA GLU A 47 9.22 -5.00 -6.58
C GLU A 47 9.04 -6.48 -6.22
N ASP A 48 9.82 -7.36 -6.84
CA ASP A 48 9.81 -8.80 -6.58
C ASP A 48 10.11 -9.18 -5.12
N TYR A 49 10.75 -8.30 -4.36
CA TYR A 49 11.09 -8.54 -2.94
C TYR A 49 10.15 -7.84 -1.96
N TYR A 50 9.14 -7.13 -2.42
CA TYR A 50 8.20 -6.43 -1.52
C TYR A 50 7.46 -7.37 -0.58
N HIS A 51 7.17 -8.60 -0.99
CA HIS A 51 6.55 -9.61 -0.13
C HIS A 51 7.38 -9.89 1.12
N LEU A 52 8.73 -9.93 1.00
CA LEU A 52 9.63 -10.11 2.15
C LEU A 52 9.62 -8.91 3.10
N LEU A 53 9.46 -7.70 2.57
CA LEU A 53 9.31 -6.51 3.41
C LEU A 53 8.01 -6.52 4.18
N TYR A 54 6.89 -6.90 3.54
CA TYR A 54 5.60 -7.04 4.21
C TYR A 54 5.65 -8.11 5.29
N LYS A 55 6.24 -9.28 4.99
CA LYS A 55 6.47 -10.32 5.98
C LYS A 55 7.23 -9.79 7.19
N ALA A 56 8.40 -9.22 6.97
CA ALA A 56 9.26 -8.70 8.04
C ALA A 56 8.56 -7.61 8.88
N ALA A 57 7.82 -6.71 8.23
CA ALA A 57 7.09 -5.64 8.92
C ALA A 57 5.93 -6.18 9.76
N ILE A 58 5.12 -7.08 9.20
CA ILE A 58 3.96 -7.66 9.88
C ILE A 58 4.40 -8.56 11.03
N GLU A 59 5.28 -9.52 10.77
CA GLU A 59 5.74 -10.45 11.78
C GLU A 59 6.54 -9.75 12.88
N GLY A 60 7.47 -8.86 12.51
CA GLY A 60 8.26 -8.09 13.49
C GLY A 60 7.43 -7.16 14.37
N PHE A 61 6.25 -6.71 13.90
CA PHE A 61 5.31 -5.97 14.74
C PHE A 61 4.54 -6.91 15.67
N LEU A 62 4.04 -8.03 15.14
CA LEU A 62 3.20 -8.98 15.88
C LEU A 62 3.98 -9.77 16.94
N GLU A 63 5.26 -10.04 16.71
CA GLU A 63 6.14 -10.69 17.68
C GLU A 63 6.33 -9.90 18.98
N LYS A 64 6.13 -8.59 18.94
CA LYS A 64 6.32 -7.72 20.11
C LYS A 64 5.19 -7.79 21.14
N GLY A 65 4.13 -8.57 20.92
CA GLY A 65 3.03 -8.73 21.88
C GLY A 65 1.90 -9.60 21.35
N THR A 66 1.21 -10.30 22.25
CA THR A 66 0.16 -11.28 21.93
C THR A 66 -1.13 -10.66 21.43
N ASP A 67 -1.45 -9.42 21.86
CA ASP A 67 -2.75 -8.78 21.60
C ASP A 67 -2.66 -7.71 20.50
N ARG A 68 -1.69 -7.86 19.60
CA ARG A 68 -1.48 -6.92 18.51
C ARG A 68 -2.21 -7.38 17.25
N TYR A 69 -2.70 -6.37 16.52
CA TYR A 69 -3.27 -6.51 15.21
C TYR A 69 -2.71 -5.40 14.31
N ILE A 70 -2.51 -5.68 13.04
CA ILE A 70 -1.97 -4.69 12.09
C ILE A 70 -2.85 -4.57 10.85
N GLU A 71 -3.09 -3.34 10.44
CA GLU A 71 -3.70 -2.98 9.16
C GLU A 71 -2.61 -2.40 8.25
N ALA A 72 -2.11 -3.25 7.34
CA ALA A 72 -1.05 -2.85 6.42
C ALA A 72 -1.61 -2.09 5.23
N ARG A 73 -1.08 -0.90 4.95
CA ARG A 73 -1.46 -0.12 3.77
C ARG A 73 -0.73 -0.61 2.54
N VAL A 74 -1.48 -0.89 1.48
CA VAL A 74 -0.97 -1.36 0.19
C VAL A 74 -1.60 -0.58 -0.95
N VAL A 75 -0.82 -0.31 -1.99
CA VAL A 75 -1.32 0.36 -3.20
C VAL A 75 -2.02 -0.68 -4.07
N PRO A 76 -3.31 -0.48 -4.40
CA PRO A 76 -4.01 -1.41 -5.27
C PRO A 76 -3.45 -1.34 -6.69
N LYS A 77 -3.35 -2.48 -7.36
CA LYS A 77 -3.06 -2.55 -8.79
C LYS A 77 -4.30 -2.08 -9.59
N ASP A 78 -4.12 -1.82 -10.86
CA ASP A 78 -5.17 -1.32 -11.77
C ASP A 78 -5.92 -2.42 -12.52
N THR A 79 -5.66 -3.69 -12.17
CA THR A 79 -6.38 -4.87 -12.65
C THR A 79 -6.72 -5.81 -11.50
N GLU A 80 -7.79 -6.61 -11.65
CA GLU A 80 -8.19 -7.62 -10.67
C GLU A 80 -7.07 -8.65 -10.44
N GLU A 81 -6.51 -9.19 -11.52
CA GLU A 81 -5.44 -10.18 -11.44
C GLU A 81 -4.20 -9.63 -10.73
N GLY A 82 -3.88 -8.36 -10.98
CA GLY A 82 -2.78 -7.67 -10.32
C GLY A 82 -3.01 -7.54 -8.82
N ILE A 83 -4.25 -7.23 -8.39
CA ILE A 83 -4.62 -7.17 -6.97
C ILE A 83 -4.51 -8.56 -6.33
N VAL A 84 -5.11 -9.58 -6.95
CA VAL A 84 -5.08 -10.96 -6.45
C VAL A 84 -3.64 -11.44 -6.28
N ARG A 85 -2.81 -11.27 -7.32
CA ARG A 85 -1.40 -11.68 -7.28
C ARG A 85 -0.63 -10.97 -6.18
N SER A 86 -0.77 -9.65 -6.07
CA SER A 86 -0.05 -8.87 -5.05
C SER A 86 -0.44 -9.29 -3.63
N LEU A 87 -1.73 -9.42 -3.35
CA LEU A 87 -2.20 -9.84 -2.03
C LEU A 87 -1.78 -11.27 -1.71
N PHE A 88 -1.85 -12.17 -2.67
CA PHE A 88 -1.38 -13.54 -2.52
C PHE A 88 0.12 -13.56 -2.17
N ASP A 89 0.94 -12.83 -2.91
CA ASP A 89 2.37 -12.72 -2.66
C ASP A 89 2.68 -12.16 -1.26
N TYR A 90 1.93 -11.17 -0.80
CA TYR A 90 2.11 -10.62 0.56
C TYR A 90 1.71 -11.60 1.67
N CYS A 91 0.73 -12.46 1.41
CA CYS A 91 0.21 -13.40 2.41
C CYS A 91 0.95 -14.74 2.49
N LYS A 92 1.46 -15.23 1.35
CA LYS A 92 1.94 -16.62 1.20
C LYS A 92 3.06 -17.04 2.16
N GLU A 93 3.88 -16.08 2.59
CA GLU A 93 5.03 -16.36 3.44
C GLU A 93 4.83 -15.97 4.91
N ILE A 94 3.68 -15.36 5.25
CA ILE A 94 3.39 -14.99 6.64
C ILE A 94 3.07 -16.24 7.43
N ASP A 95 3.72 -16.39 8.60
CA ASP A 95 3.53 -17.51 9.50
C ASP A 95 2.04 -17.73 9.84
N GLU A 96 1.59 -18.97 9.79
CA GLU A 96 0.23 -19.41 10.06
C GLU A 96 -0.36 -18.83 11.36
N LYS A 97 0.47 -18.76 12.42
CA LYS A 97 0.08 -18.18 13.71
C LYS A 97 -0.38 -16.72 13.65
N TYR A 98 -0.03 -16.00 12.56
CA TYR A 98 -0.37 -14.60 12.37
C TYR A 98 -1.51 -14.39 11.39
N LYS A 99 -2.01 -15.40 10.70
CA LYS A 99 -3.03 -15.27 9.64
C LYS A 99 -4.27 -14.46 10.04
N LYS A 100 -4.67 -14.50 11.30
CA LYS A 100 -5.84 -13.77 11.82
C LYS A 100 -5.50 -12.43 12.47
N LYS A 101 -4.24 -12.01 12.44
CA LYS A 101 -3.74 -10.83 13.17
C LYS A 101 -3.37 -9.67 12.25
N TYR A 102 -3.64 -9.77 10.97
CA TYR A 102 -3.40 -8.68 10.01
C TYR A 102 -4.50 -8.60 8.96
N SER A 103 -4.66 -7.41 8.43
CA SER A 103 -5.47 -7.10 7.25
C SER A 103 -4.79 -6.04 6.41
N PHE A 104 -5.39 -5.71 5.28
CA PHE A 104 -4.90 -4.69 4.36
C PHE A 104 -5.90 -3.55 4.23
N ILE A 105 -5.35 -2.36 4.02
CA ILE A 105 -6.10 -1.18 3.59
C ILE A 105 -5.55 -0.78 2.23
N PHE A 106 -6.39 -0.75 1.20
CA PHE A 106 -5.99 -0.18 -0.07
C PHE A 106 -5.88 1.33 0.04
N HIS A 107 -4.74 1.90 -0.34
CA HIS A 107 -4.58 3.33 -0.37
C HIS A 107 -4.25 3.87 -1.76
N PHE A 108 -4.99 4.87 -2.19
CA PHE A 108 -4.65 5.67 -3.36
C PHE A 108 -3.54 6.64 -3.01
N ILE A 109 -2.56 6.81 -3.91
CA ILE A 109 -1.44 7.72 -3.69
C ILE A 109 -1.80 9.11 -4.21
N LYS A 110 -1.76 10.13 -3.34
CA LYS A 110 -1.88 11.53 -3.72
C LYS A 110 -0.63 11.97 -4.49
N GLN A 111 -0.83 12.59 -5.63
CA GLN A 111 0.24 13.07 -6.50
C GLN A 111 0.05 14.55 -6.82
N ARG A 112 1.16 15.23 -7.08
CA ARG A 112 1.12 16.60 -7.56
C ARG A 112 0.40 16.66 -8.90
N ASP A 113 -0.35 17.75 -9.11
CA ASP A 113 -0.97 18.02 -10.39
C ASP A 113 0.09 18.38 -11.44
N GLU A 114 0.01 17.76 -12.60
CA GLU A 114 0.78 18.08 -13.78
C GLU A 114 -0.18 18.62 -14.86
N PRO A 115 -0.29 19.96 -14.99
CA PRO A 115 -1.22 20.56 -15.92
C PRO A 115 -0.90 20.17 -17.37
N LYS A 116 -1.88 19.68 -18.10
CA LYS A 116 -1.75 19.23 -19.51
C LYS A 116 -2.13 20.29 -20.56
N GLY A 117 -2.44 21.53 -20.14
CA GLY A 117 -2.88 22.60 -21.03
C GLY A 117 -4.39 22.79 -21.08
N GLU A 118 -4.87 23.57 -22.06
CA GLU A 118 -6.29 23.88 -22.19
C GLU A 118 -7.14 22.61 -22.48
N GLY A 119 -8.32 22.56 -21.88
CA GLY A 119 -9.27 21.44 -22.06
C GLY A 119 -9.10 20.28 -21.08
N PHE A 120 -8.03 20.26 -20.29
CA PHE A 120 -7.84 19.23 -19.26
C PHE A 120 -8.18 19.76 -17.86
N TYR A 121 -8.95 18.97 -17.10
CA TYR A 121 -9.23 19.30 -15.71
C TYR A 121 -8.06 18.90 -14.79
N ARG A 122 -8.02 19.52 -13.62
CA ARG A 122 -6.95 19.26 -12.63
C ARG A 122 -6.85 17.78 -12.26
N HIS A 123 -5.63 17.31 -12.10
CA HIS A 123 -5.30 15.93 -11.80
C HIS A 123 -5.85 14.92 -12.81
N TYR A 124 -5.85 15.26 -14.09
CA TYR A 124 -6.44 14.43 -15.14
C TYR A 124 -5.94 12.99 -15.12
N ASP A 125 -4.62 12.77 -15.15
CA ASP A 125 -4.02 11.43 -15.18
C ASP A 125 -4.25 10.68 -13.87
N LEU A 126 -4.09 11.37 -12.74
CA LEU A 126 -4.34 10.79 -11.43
C LEU A 126 -5.79 10.31 -11.29
N ARG A 127 -6.76 11.11 -11.73
CA ARG A 127 -8.18 10.72 -11.72
C ARG A 127 -8.45 9.49 -12.59
N HIS A 128 -7.77 9.38 -13.74
CA HIS A 128 -7.88 8.19 -14.60
C HIS A 128 -7.24 6.95 -13.97
N ALA A 129 -6.07 7.09 -13.35
CA ALA A 129 -5.43 6.00 -12.62
C ALA A 129 -6.30 5.51 -11.45
N ILE A 130 -6.83 6.45 -10.64
CA ILE A 130 -7.73 6.13 -9.51
C ILE A 130 -9.01 5.43 -10.01
N LYS A 131 -9.59 5.88 -11.14
CA LYS A 131 -10.77 5.24 -11.73
C LYS A 131 -10.47 3.78 -12.11
N LYS A 132 -9.33 3.50 -12.74
CA LYS A 132 -8.91 2.13 -13.08
C LYS A 132 -8.74 1.28 -11.83
N GLN A 133 -8.02 1.78 -10.84
CA GLN A 133 -7.83 1.10 -9.55
C GLN A 133 -9.17 0.82 -8.85
N ALA A 134 -10.08 1.80 -8.80
CA ALA A 134 -11.39 1.61 -8.19
C ALA A 134 -12.22 0.53 -8.91
N TYR A 135 -12.15 0.50 -10.24
CA TYR A 135 -12.82 -0.54 -11.02
C TYR A 135 -12.20 -1.93 -10.78
N ALA A 136 -10.89 -2.01 -10.72
CA ALA A 136 -10.19 -3.26 -10.38
C ALA A 136 -10.55 -3.77 -8.98
N ILE A 137 -10.66 -2.87 -7.99
CA ILE A 137 -11.12 -3.22 -6.63
C ILE A 137 -12.56 -3.72 -6.66
N TYR A 138 -13.43 -3.08 -7.44
CA TYR A 138 -14.80 -3.54 -7.60
C TYR A 138 -14.87 -4.95 -8.21
N GLN A 139 -14.12 -5.21 -9.29
CA GLN A 139 -14.04 -6.55 -9.90
C GLN A 139 -13.49 -7.58 -8.91
N PHE A 140 -12.42 -7.26 -8.21
CA PHE A 140 -11.83 -8.11 -7.18
C PHE A 140 -12.84 -8.51 -6.10
N ARG A 141 -13.63 -7.57 -5.60
CA ARG A 141 -14.68 -7.82 -4.60
C ARG A 141 -15.86 -8.59 -5.15
N SER A 142 -16.22 -8.37 -6.42
CA SER A 142 -17.37 -9.00 -7.08
C SER A 142 -17.10 -10.46 -7.49
N ASN A 143 -15.85 -10.85 -7.61
CA ASN A 143 -15.47 -12.18 -8.01
C ASN A 143 -15.51 -13.15 -6.80
N ARG A 144 -16.52 -14.05 -6.77
CA ARG A 144 -16.70 -15.02 -5.67
C ARG A 144 -15.46 -15.88 -5.39
N LYS A 145 -14.65 -16.20 -6.40
CA LYS A 145 -13.41 -16.97 -6.22
C LYS A 145 -12.41 -16.31 -5.25
N ASN A 146 -12.45 -14.99 -5.12
CA ASN A 146 -11.57 -14.25 -4.22
C ASN A 146 -12.04 -14.28 -2.75
N TRP A 147 -13.24 -14.84 -2.50
CA TRP A 147 -13.84 -15.01 -1.18
C TRP A 147 -13.67 -16.42 -0.62
N GLU A 148 -13.31 -17.39 -1.45
CA GLU A 148 -13.36 -18.81 -1.11
C GLU A 148 -12.03 -19.33 -0.53
N GLY A 149 -12.13 -20.31 0.36
CA GLY A 149 -11.02 -21.10 0.88
C GLY A 149 -10.17 -20.42 1.95
N ASP A 150 -9.06 -21.06 2.29
CA ASP A 150 -8.07 -20.56 3.27
C ASP A 150 -7.44 -19.22 2.87
N ASN A 151 -7.57 -18.83 1.60
CA ASN A 151 -7.05 -17.61 1.01
C ASN A 151 -8.16 -16.61 0.67
N ASN A 152 -9.15 -16.44 1.55
CA ASN A 152 -10.13 -15.36 1.39
C ASN A 152 -9.41 -14.00 1.34
N LEU A 153 -8.96 -13.60 0.15
CA LEU A 153 -8.21 -12.36 -0.05
C LEU A 153 -9.11 -11.14 0.13
N VAL A 154 -10.40 -11.24 -0.23
CA VAL A 154 -11.33 -10.13 -0.06
C VAL A 154 -11.57 -9.86 1.42
N GLY A 155 -11.74 -10.89 2.24
CA GLY A 155 -11.87 -10.77 3.69
C GLY A 155 -10.62 -10.19 4.38
N LYS A 156 -9.47 -10.18 3.69
CA LYS A 156 -8.26 -9.53 4.18
C LYS A 156 -8.24 -8.01 3.95
N VAL A 157 -9.07 -7.48 3.05
CA VAL A 157 -9.11 -6.05 2.74
C VAL A 157 -10.25 -5.40 3.48
N VAL A 158 -9.91 -4.63 4.52
CA VAL A 158 -10.90 -4.07 5.46
C VAL A 158 -11.22 -2.59 5.23
N GLY A 159 -10.49 -1.91 4.35
CA GLY A 159 -10.72 -0.48 4.15
C GLY A 159 -10.05 0.12 2.93
N LEU A 160 -10.38 1.38 2.72
CA LEU A 160 -9.83 2.25 1.68
C LEU A 160 -9.30 3.54 2.32
N ASP A 161 -8.18 4.04 1.81
CA ASP A 161 -7.53 5.25 2.28
C ASP A 161 -6.93 6.04 1.10
N ALA A 162 -6.49 7.25 1.34
CA ALA A 162 -5.70 8.05 0.39
C ALA A 162 -4.49 8.64 1.13
N ALA A 163 -3.30 8.29 0.68
CA ALA A 163 -2.05 8.62 1.35
C ALA A 163 -1.19 9.62 0.57
N ASN A 164 -0.16 10.15 1.19
CA ASN A 164 0.75 11.19 0.75
C ASN A 164 0.27 12.61 1.11
N SER A 165 1.01 13.63 0.73
CA SER A 165 0.80 15.01 1.15
C SER A 165 -0.53 15.61 0.63
N GLU A 166 -1.33 16.17 1.53
CA GLU A 166 -2.56 16.90 1.22
C GLU A 166 -2.30 18.17 0.40
N VAL A 167 -1.09 18.72 0.49
CA VAL A 167 -0.67 19.90 -0.30
C VAL A 167 -0.70 19.59 -1.79
N PHE A 168 -0.44 18.35 -2.17
CA PHE A 168 -0.39 17.94 -3.57
C PHE A 168 -1.76 17.70 -4.17
N CYS A 169 -2.70 17.19 -3.39
CA CYS A 169 -3.97 16.70 -3.90
C CYS A 169 -5.08 16.76 -2.85
N ARG A 170 -6.17 17.42 -3.19
CA ARG A 170 -7.34 17.55 -2.32
C ARG A 170 -8.22 16.30 -2.33
N PRO A 171 -9.03 16.07 -1.29
CA PRO A 171 -9.91 14.90 -1.17
C PRO A 171 -10.90 14.71 -2.32
N GLU A 172 -11.35 15.79 -2.97
CA GLU A 172 -12.31 15.69 -4.07
C GLU A 172 -11.82 14.88 -5.27
N VAL A 173 -10.50 14.73 -5.42
CA VAL A 173 -9.91 13.90 -6.49
C VAL A 173 -10.27 12.43 -6.33
N TYR A 174 -10.42 11.97 -5.10
CA TYR A 174 -10.74 10.57 -4.74
C TYR A 174 -12.23 10.34 -4.46
N ALA A 175 -12.99 11.39 -4.25
CA ALA A 175 -14.38 11.31 -3.80
C ALA A 175 -15.26 10.42 -4.68
N GLN A 176 -15.04 10.43 -6.00
CA GLN A 176 -15.81 9.60 -6.93
C GLN A 176 -15.48 8.11 -6.75
N ALA A 177 -14.20 7.76 -6.58
CA ALA A 177 -13.78 6.37 -6.34
C ALA A 177 -14.36 5.82 -5.03
N PHE A 178 -14.28 6.60 -3.95
CA PHE A 178 -14.86 6.20 -2.66
C PHE A 178 -16.38 6.03 -2.74
N ARG A 179 -17.10 6.95 -3.41
CA ARG A 179 -18.55 6.82 -3.61
C ARG A 179 -18.92 5.61 -4.45
N PHE A 180 -18.17 5.38 -5.54
CA PHE A 180 -18.38 4.22 -6.41
C PHE A 180 -18.22 2.93 -5.62
N LEU A 181 -17.12 2.77 -4.89
CA LEU A 181 -16.83 1.54 -4.14
C LEU A 181 -17.79 1.34 -2.95
N ARG A 182 -18.24 2.42 -2.30
CA ARG A 182 -19.26 2.35 -1.24
C ARG A 182 -20.65 2.02 -1.80
N GLY A 183 -21.03 2.61 -2.93
CA GLY A 183 -22.34 2.39 -3.54
C GLY A 183 -22.52 1.00 -4.17
N HIS A 184 -21.43 0.26 -4.36
CA HIS A 184 -21.42 -1.11 -4.85
C HIS A 184 -20.95 -2.07 -3.74
N GLU A 185 -21.52 -1.93 -2.55
CA GLU A 185 -21.34 -2.91 -1.48
C GLU A 185 -21.90 -4.26 -1.95
N ILE A 186 -21.06 -5.28 -1.88
CA ILE A 186 -21.45 -6.64 -2.21
C ILE A 186 -21.81 -7.30 -0.88
N THR A 187 -23.10 -7.49 -0.65
CA THR A 187 -23.58 -8.39 0.39
C THR A 187 -23.42 -9.83 -0.12
N ILE A 188 -22.67 -10.64 0.61
CA ILE A 188 -22.73 -12.09 0.43
C ILE A 188 -23.92 -12.52 1.27
N ASP A 189 -25.01 -12.89 0.61
CA ASP A 189 -26.09 -13.59 1.28
C ASP A 189 -25.51 -14.91 1.80
N GLU A 190 -25.47 -15.07 3.11
CA GLU A 190 -25.19 -16.35 3.76
C GLU A 190 -26.34 -17.30 3.42
N GLU A 191 -26.14 -18.20 2.46
CA GLU A 191 -26.99 -19.37 2.23
C GLU A 191 -26.59 -20.49 3.18
#